data_71aa86b03ac76137f8ccb0c373cfcb5e
#
_entry.id   71aa86b03ac76137f8ccb0c373cfcb5e
#
_cell.length_a   1.000
_cell.length_b   1.000
_cell.length_c   1.000
_cell.angle_alpha   90.00
_cell.angle_beta   90.00
_cell.angle_gamma   90.00
#
_symmetry.space_group_name_H-M   'P 1'
#
loop_
_entity.id
_entity.type
_entity.pdbx_description
1 polymer ?
#
loop_
_entity_poly.entity_id
_entity_poly.type
_entity_poly.pdbx_seq_one_letter_code
_entity_poly.pdbx_strand_id
1 'polypeptide(L)'
;MTWMTTASGGRFDYGTPDLAEIHIADIAHALAQICRFTGHTRRFYSVAQHSVLVSRIVPPEHALAGLLHDAHEAYVGDMATPLKDLVPDYRAIEARAWSAVATRFGLNPVLPPCVKQADIIALATERRDLLPRDGRVWRVLENVVPRFERIEPLGSESAEALFLSRYREIAAAARRGVAAEPMPSPRYPRLRRALRALFVGDGPI
;
A
#
# COMPACT_ATOMS: atom_id res chain seq x y z
N MET A 1 17.43 19.73 10.96
CA MET A 1 16.15 19.16 11.50
C MET A 1 15.80 17.99 10.60
N THR A 2 15.67 16.79 11.17
CA THR A 2 15.44 15.53 10.43
C THR A 2 14.05 14.94 10.70
N TRP A 3 13.13 15.75 11.23
CA TRP A 3 11.81 15.29 11.64
C TRP A 3 10.68 16.17 11.11
N MET A 4 9.47 15.61 11.08
CA MET A 4 8.21 16.28 10.76
C MET A 4 7.22 16.13 11.94
N THR A 5 6.24 17.04 12.03
CA THR A 5 5.12 16.93 12.95
C THR A 5 4.02 16.07 12.33
N THR A 6 3.44 15.14 13.10
CA THR A 6 2.29 14.31 12.67
C THR A 6 0.96 15.00 12.96
N ALA A 7 -0.14 14.44 12.45
CA ALA A 7 -1.49 15.01 12.63
C ALA A 7 -1.93 15.09 14.11
N SER A 8 -1.48 14.17 14.96
CA SER A 8 -1.74 14.19 16.40
C SER A 8 -0.85 15.16 17.18
N GLY A 9 0.10 15.85 16.51
CA GLY A 9 1.10 16.71 17.13
C GLY A 9 2.35 15.99 17.61
N GLY A 10 2.48 14.69 17.36
CA GLY A 10 3.70 13.91 17.59
C GLY A 10 4.82 14.23 16.60
N ARG A 11 5.91 13.47 16.67
CA ARG A 11 7.11 13.69 15.86
C ARG A 11 7.57 12.40 15.17
N PHE A 12 7.74 12.44 13.84
CA PHE A 12 8.41 11.38 13.11
C PHE A 12 9.81 11.85 12.68
N ASP A 13 10.87 11.18 13.19
CA ASP A 13 12.26 11.47 12.84
C ASP A 13 12.73 10.50 11.74
N TYR A 14 13.16 11.03 10.60
CA TYR A 14 13.61 10.22 9.44
C TYR A 14 14.94 9.49 9.69
N GLY A 15 15.76 9.98 10.61
CA GLY A 15 17.03 9.35 10.99
C GLY A 15 16.82 8.19 11.96
N THR A 16 16.07 8.44 13.01
CA THR A 16 15.82 7.52 14.13
C THR A 16 14.36 7.57 14.57
N PRO A 17 13.44 6.91 13.83
CA PRO A 17 12.02 6.92 14.16
C PRO A 17 11.75 6.33 15.56
N ASP A 18 11.02 7.06 16.40
CA ASP A 18 10.52 6.52 17.66
C ASP A 18 9.22 5.75 17.41
N LEU A 19 9.22 4.47 17.75
CA LEU A 19 8.05 3.60 17.56
C LEU A 19 6.85 4.04 18.39
N ALA A 20 7.06 4.70 19.54
CA ALA A 20 6.00 5.20 20.39
C ALA A 20 5.20 6.32 19.73
N GLU A 21 5.83 7.07 18.83
CA GLU A 21 5.25 8.19 18.09
C GLU A 21 4.52 7.75 16.80
N ILE A 22 4.53 6.45 16.46
CA ILE A 22 3.86 5.91 15.28
C ILE A 22 2.44 5.47 15.65
N HIS A 23 1.45 6.23 15.22
CA HIS A 23 0.04 5.99 15.54
C HIS A 23 -0.79 5.66 14.29
N ILE A 24 -1.68 4.68 14.42
CA ILE A 24 -2.56 4.27 13.30
C ILE A 24 -3.48 5.40 12.82
N ALA A 25 -3.88 6.29 13.73
CA ALA A 25 -4.71 7.44 13.38
C ALA A 25 -3.95 8.44 12.49
N ASP A 26 -2.68 8.73 12.79
CA ASP A 26 -1.84 9.60 11.97
C ASP A 26 -1.60 8.99 10.59
N ILE A 27 -1.32 7.68 10.53
CA ILE A 27 -1.17 6.95 9.28
C ILE A 27 -2.45 7.04 8.45
N ALA A 28 -3.60 6.73 9.04
CA ALA A 28 -4.89 6.76 8.34
C ALA A 28 -5.19 8.16 7.79
N HIS A 29 -4.99 9.20 8.63
CA HIS A 29 -5.19 10.59 8.25
C HIS A 29 -4.28 10.98 7.09
N ALA A 30 -2.97 10.77 7.21
CA ALA A 30 -2.01 11.16 6.18
C ALA A 30 -2.26 10.41 4.86
N LEU A 31 -2.42 9.08 4.89
CA LEU A 31 -2.71 8.28 3.70
C LEU A 31 -4.03 8.67 3.03
N ALA A 32 -5.01 9.16 3.78
CA ALA A 32 -6.27 9.64 3.23
C ALA A 32 -6.13 11.00 2.52
N GLN A 33 -5.12 11.80 2.86
CA GLN A 33 -4.81 13.08 2.20
C GLN A 33 -3.86 12.91 1.01
N ILE A 34 -3.09 11.83 0.94
CA ILE A 34 -2.16 11.57 -0.15
C ILE A 34 -2.92 10.98 -1.34
N CYS A 35 -2.85 11.65 -2.48
CA CYS A 35 -3.43 11.15 -3.72
C CYS A 35 -2.51 10.13 -4.41
N ARG A 36 -3.08 9.03 -4.90
CA ARG A 36 -2.39 8.07 -5.78
C ARG A 36 -2.09 8.71 -7.14
N PHE A 37 -1.09 8.16 -7.84
CA PHE A 37 -0.67 8.60 -9.18
C PHE A 37 -0.34 10.09 -9.26
N THR A 38 0.19 10.67 -8.18
CA THR A 38 0.53 12.10 -8.10
C THR A 38 -0.66 13.00 -8.50
N GLY A 39 -1.90 12.55 -8.22
CA GLY A 39 -3.13 13.28 -8.53
C GLY A 39 -3.65 13.16 -9.97
N HIS A 40 -3.02 12.33 -10.83
CA HIS A 40 -3.43 12.18 -12.23
C HIS A 40 -4.62 11.23 -12.46
N THR A 41 -5.35 10.87 -11.41
CA THR A 41 -6.64 10.18 -11.52
C THR A 41 -7.74 11.16 -11.93
N ARG A 42 -8.83 10.66 -12.57
CA ARG A 42 -9.98 11.50 -12.98
C ARG A 42 -10.73 12.14 -11.82
N ARG A 43 -10.67 11.54 -10.66
CA ARG A 43 -11.23 12.00 -9.38
C ARG A 43 -10.20 11.72 -8.31
N PHE A 44 -10.24 12.46 -7.20
CA PHE A 44 -9.38 12.16 -6.05
C PHE A 44 -9.50 10.70 -5.64
N TYR A 45 -8.35 10.05 -5.44
CA TYR A 45 -8.25 8.67 -4.97
C TYR A 45 -7.02 8.56 -4.08
N SER A 46 -7.21 8.14 -2.83
CA SER A 46 -6.17 8.18 -1.81
C SER A 46 -5.41 6.86 -1.66
N VAL A 47 -4.20 6.95 -1.10
CA VAL A 47 -3.41 5.79 -0.65
C VAL A 47 -4.18 4.99 0.41
N ALA A 48 -4.93 5.63 1.30
CA ALA A 48 -5.76 4.94 2.29
C ALA A 48 -6.80 4.02 1.65
N GLN A 49 -7.50 4.50 0.60
CA GLN A 49 -8.49 3.68 -0.11
C GLN A 49 -7.83 2.53 -0.88
N HIS A 50 -6.66 2.77 -1.50
CA HIS A 50 -5.83 1.73 -2.11
C HIS A 50 -5.44 0.65 -1.12
N SER A 51 -4.91 1.03 0.04
CA SER A 51 -4.48 0.11 1.10
C SER A 51 -5.63 -0.78 1.58
N VAL A 52 -6.85 -0.24 1.71
CA VAL A 52 -8.05 -1.03 2.01
C VAL A 52 -8.36 -2.02 0.89
N LEU A 53 -8.26 -1.61 -0.38
CA LEU A 53 -8.45 -2.51 -1.52
C LEU A 53 -7.45 -3.66 -1.48
N VAL A 54 -6.16 -3.39 -1.31
CA VAL A 54 -5.12 -4.42 -1.19
C VAL A 54 -5.41 -5.37 -0.01
N SER A 55 -5.80 -4.84 1.15
CA SER A 55 -6.13 -5.65 2.33
C SER A 55 -7.32 -6.59 2.15
N ARG A 56 -8.18 -6.34 1.15
CA ARG A 56 -9.33 -7.19 0.79
C ARG A 56 -9.00 -8.21 -0.29
N ILE A 57 -7.89 -8.02 -1.01
CA ILE A 57 -7.44 -8.95 -2.06
C ILE A 57 -6.54 -10.04 -1.49
N VAL A 58 -5.69 -9.72 -0.52
CA VAL A 58 -4.80 -10.70 0.13
C VAL A 58 -5.60 -11.76 0.92
N PRO A 59 -5.03 -12.96 1.16
CA PRO A 59 -5.59 -13.91 2.12
C PRO A 59 -5.81 -13.26 3.51
N PRO A 60 -6.85 -13.67 4.25
CA PRO A 60 -7.24 -13.03 5.52
C PRO A 60 -6.11 -12.92 6.55
N GLU A 61 -5.26 -13.92 6.65
CA GLU A 61 -4.09 -13.96 7.54
C GLU A 61 -3.05 -12.89 7.21
N HIS A 62 -3.06 -12.36 6.00
CA HIS A 62 -2.19 -11.29 5.53
C HIS A 62 -2.89 -9.93 5.42
N ALA A 63 -4.16 -9.82 5.88
CA ALA A 63 -4.96 -8.60 5.73
C ALA A 63 -4.31 -7.37 6.38
N LEU A 64 -3.65 -7.53 7.54
CA LEU A 64 -2.93 -6.43 8.19
C LEU A 64 -1.72 -6.00 7.35
N ALA A 65 -0.96 -6.95 6.84
CA ALA A 65 0.18 -6.66 5.96
C ALA A 65 -0.27 -5.96 4.67
N GLY A 66 -1.40 -6.39 4.09
CA GLY A 66 -2.01 -5.72 2.94
C GLY A 66 -2.53 -4.31 3.25
N LEU A 67 -3.08 -4.08 4.46
CA LEU A 67 -3.56 -2.75 4.86
C LEU A 67 -2.41 -1.77 5.11
N LEU A 68 -1.30 -2.25 5.64
CA LEU A 68 -0.18 -1.39 6.08
C LEU A 68 1.01 -1.39 5.12
N HIS A 69 0.95 -2.05 3.95
CA HIS A 69 2.09 -2.19 3.04
C HIS A 69 2.68 -0.84 2.58
N ASP A 70 1.83 0.18 2.41
CA ASP A 70 2.21 1.55 2.06
C ASP A 70 2.10 2.52 3.26
N ALA A 71 1.98 2.02 4.50
CA ALA A 71 1.77 2.88 5.67
C ALA A 71 2.94 3.83 5.96
N HIS A 72 4.14 3.52 5.50
CA HIS A 72 5.31 4.40 5.56
C HIS A 72 5.15 5.66 4.70
N GLU A 73 4.31 5.62 3.66
CA GLU A 73 4.02 6.78 2.80
C GLU A 73 3.33 7.92 3.56
N ALA A 74 2.72 7.63 4.70
CA ALA A 74 2.22 8.66 5.63
C ALA A 74 3.31 9.66 6.06
N TYR A 75 4.58 9.26 5.98
CA TYR A 75 5.74 10.06 6.40
C TYR A 75 6.60 10.51 5.22
N VAL A 76 6.67 9.74 4.14
CA VAL A 76 7.56 10.01 3.00
C VAL A 76 6.80 10.39 1.72
N GLY A 77 5.47 10.19 1.67
CA GLY A 77 4.64 10.43 0.49
C GLY A 77 4.62 9.26 -0.49
N ASP A 78 3.61 9.23 -1.37
CA ASP A 78 3.49 8.27 -2.49
C ASP A 78 4.29 8.78 -3.70
N MET A 79 5.55 8.38 -3.79
CA MET A 79 6.39 8.71 -4.94
C MET A 79 6.21 7.65 -6.05
N ALA A 80 5.92 8.11 -7.26
CA ALA A 80 5.77 7.23 -8.41
C ALA A 80 7.04 6.39 -8.65
N THR A 81 6.89 5.07 -8.89
CA THR A 81 7.99 4.13 -9.05
C THR A 81 9.05 4.58 -10.08
N PRO A 82 8.69 5.12 -11.27
CA PRO A 82 9.70 5.62 -12.21
C PRO A 82 10.54 6.78 -11.66
N LEU A 83 9.99 7.58 -10.75
CA LEU A 83 10.73 8.65 -10.09
C LEU A 83 11.61 8.10 -8.96
N LYS A 84 11.14 7.11 -8.20
CA LYS A 84 11.96 6.41 -7.18
C LYS A 84 13.24 5.82 -7.77
N ASP A 85 13.21 5.35 -9.02
CA ASP A 85 14.37 4.77 -9.71
C ASP A 85 15.46 5.81 -10.02
N LEU A 86 15.08 7.09 -10.07
CA LEU A 86 16.01 8.22 -10.29
C LEU A 86 16.55 8.82 -8.98
N VAL A 87 16.02 8.42 -7.82
CA VAL A 87 16.36 9.00 -6.50
C VAL A 87 16.69 7.88 -5.52
N PRO A 88 17.87 7.24 -5.62
CA PRO A 88 18.21 6.08 -4.79
C PRO A 88 18.24 6.38 -3.29
N ASP A 89 18.63 7.59 -2.87
CA ASP A 89 18.65 7.98 -1.46
C ASP A 89 17.26 7.99 -0.83
N TYR A 90 16.22 8.29 -1.61
CA TYR A 90 14.83 8.20 -1.15
C TYR A 90 14.47 6.78 -0.73
N ARG A 91 14.89 5.76 -1.49
CA ARG A 91 14.63 4.35 -1.17
C ARG A 91 15.19 3.94 0.20
N ALA A 92 16.35 4.48 0.59
CA ALA A 92 16.95 4.20 1.89
C ALA A 92 16.11 4.81 3.04
N ILE A 93 15.58 6.02 2.83
CA ILE A 93 14.70 6.68 3.81
C ILE A 93 13.35 5.95 3.89
N GLU A 94 12.76 5.61 2.74
CA GLU A 94 11.52 4.85 2.64
C GLU A 94 11.62 3.49 3.35
N ALA A 95 12.70 2.74 3.12
CA ALA A 95 12.94 1.45 3.76
C ALA A 95 13.08 1.57 5.28
N ARG A 96 13.70 2.64 5.79
CA ARG A 96 13.80 2.93 7.24
C ARG A 96 12.42 3.24 7.82
N ALA A 97 11.65 4.10 7.17
CA ALA A 97 10.28 4.42 7.59
C ALA A 97 9.40 3.17 7.60
N TRP A 98 9.48 2.33 6.56
CA TRP A 98 8.78 1.05 6.52
C TRP A 98 9.19 0.12 7.66
N SER A 99 10.50 -0.04 7.92
CA SER A 99 11.00 -0.89 9.00
C SER A 99 10.44 -0.46 10.37
N ALA A 100 10.37 0.85 10.63
CA ALA A 100 9.80 1.38 11.87
C ALA A 100 8.29 1.07 11.97
N VAL A 101 7.52 1.31 10.90
CA VAL A 101 6.09 1.00 10.84
C VAL A 101 5.87 -0.50 11.03
N ALA A 102 6.59 -1.35 10.28
CA ALA A 102 6.46 -2.80 10.39
C ALA A 102 6.71 -3.28 11.84
N THR A 103 7.78 -2.80 12.45
CA THR A 103 8.11 -3.13 13.86
C THR A 103 7.02 -2.67 14.82
N ARG A 104 6.51 -1.46 14.65
CA ARG A 104 5.45 -0.88 15.51
C ARG A 104 4.18 -1.71 15.51
N PHE A 105 3.82 -2.30 14.36
CA PHE A 105 2.60 -3.10 14.20
C PHE A 105 2.84 -4.62 14.21
N GLY A 106 4.04 -5.07 14.58
CA GLY A 106 4.37 -6.51 14.67
C GLY A 106 4.38 -7.23 13.33
N LEU A 107 4.66 -6.52 12.24
CA LEU A 107 4.80 -7.09 10.90
C LEU A 107 6.25 -7.47 10.61
N ASN A 108 6.43 -8.49 9.77
CA ASN A 108 7.72 -8.75 9.16
C ASN A 108 8.03 -7.64 8.13
N PRO A 109 9.19 -6.96 8.20
CA PRO A 109 9.58 -6.00 7.18
C PRO A 109 9.64 -6.59 5.76
N VAL A 110 9.91 -7.89 5.62
CA VAL A 110 9.78 -8.62 4.36
C VAL A 110 8.33 -9.06 4.20
N LEU A 111 7.58 -8.33 3.37
CA LEU A 111 6.17 -8.61 3.12
C LEU A 111 5.96 -9.95 2.39
N PRO A 112 4.88 -10.69 2.71
CA PRO A 112 4.50 -11.88 1.97
C PRO A 112 4.30 -11.60 0.48
N PRO A 113 4.70 -12.49 -0.43
CA PRO A 113 4.54 -12.29 -1.88
C PRO A 113 3.11 -12.01 -2.34
N CYS A 114 2.09 -12.52 -1.61
CA CYS A 114 0.69 -12.25 -1.90
C CYS A 114 0.31 -10.77 -1.76
N VAL A 115 1.01 -9.99 -0.91
CA VAL A 115 0.79 -8.54 -0.79
C VAL A 115 1.18 -7.84 -2.08
N LYS A 116 2.36 -8.15 -2.65
CA LYS A 116 2.78 -7.60 -3.94
C LYS A 116 1.86 -8.02 -5.09
N GLN A 117 1.37 -9.26 -5.07
CA GLN A 117 0.38 -9.71 -6.06
C GLN A 117 -0.94 -8.92 -5.95
N ALA A 118 -1.42 -8.70 -4.72
CA ALA A 118 -2.63 -7.94 -4.46
C ALA A 118 -2.48 -6.47 -4.88
N ASP A 119 -1.33 -5.84 -4.61
CA ASP A 119 -1.00 -4.48 -5.06
C ASP A 119 -1.04 -4.38 -6.60
N ILE A 120 -0.46 -5.34 -7.33
CA ILE A 120 -0.50 -5.36 -8.79
C ILE A 120 -1.95 -5.55 -9.32
N ILE A 121 -2.78 -6.36 -8.66
CA ILE A 121 -4.20 -6.50 -9.00
C ILE A 121 -4.96 -5.20 -8.73
N ALA A 122 -4.67 -4.55 -7.61
CA ALA A 122 -5.23 -3.24 -7.29
C ALA A 122 -4.82 -2.21 -8.34
N LEU A 123 -3.53 -2.14 -8.72
CA LEU A 123 -3.01 -1.27 -9.77
C LEU A 123 -3.72 -1.50 -11.12
N ALA A 124 -3.96 -2.76 -11.52
CA ALA A 124 -4.69 -3.07 -12.74
C ALA A 124 -6.15 -2.57 -12.70
N THR A 125 -6.78 -2.69 -11.52
CA THR A 125 -8.15 -2.23 -11.27
C THR A 125 -8.22 -0.71 -11.30
N GLU A 126 -7.30 -0.04 -10.63
CA GLU A 126 -7.15 1.42 -10.58
C GLU A 126 -6.90 2.00 -11.99
N ARG A 127 -6.00 1.40 -12.75
CA ARG A 127 -5.75 1.82 -14.13
C ARG A 127 -7.00 1.76 -14.99
N ARG A 128 -7.76 0.67 -14.90
CA ARG A 128 -9.02 0.50 -15.64
C ARG A 128 -10.06 1.57 -15.28
N ASP A 129 -10.18 1.86 -13.97
CA ASP A 129 -11.30 2.64 -13.45
C ASP A 129 -11.00 4.13 -13.29
N LEU A 130 -9.76 4.48 -12.96
CA LEU A 130 -9.42 5.82 -12.49
C LEU A 130 -8.56 6.62 -13.49
N LEU A 131 -7.75 5.95 -14.31
CA LEU A 131 -6.86 6.62 -15.25
C LEU A 131 -7.48 6.80 -16.64
N PRO A 132 -7.03 7.81 -17.41
CA PRO A 132 -7.36 7.90 -18.81
C PRO A 132 -6.88 6.67 -19.59
N ARG A 133 -7.60 6.29 -20.62
CA ARG A 133 -7.14 5.26 -21.58
C ARG A 133 -6.10 5.89 -22.50
N ASP A 134 -4.86 5.43 -22.41
CA ASP A 134 -3.73 5.97 -23.18
C ASP A 134 -3.18 5.00 -24.23
N GLY A 135 -3.75 3.79 -24.32
CA GLY A 135 -3.30 2.73 -25.25
C GLY A 135 -1.92 2.12 -24.95
N ARG A 136 -1.22 2.62 -23.91
CA ARG A 136 0.12 2.15 -23.56
C ARG A 136 0.07 0.82 -22.80
N VAL A 137 1.06 -0.04 -23.07
CA VAL A 137 1.22 -1.32 -22.34
C VAL A 137 2.06 -1.07 -21.08
N TRP A 138 1.50 -1.39 -19.92
CA TRP A 138 2.26 -1.44 -18.68
C TRP A 138 2.70 -2.88 -18.44
N ARG A 139 3.98 -3.17 -18.67
CA ARG A 139 4.53 -4.55 -18.59
C ARG A 139 4.21 -5.24 -17.27
N VAL A 140 4.21 -4.51 -16.16
CA VAL A 140 3.86 -5.03 -14.83
C VAL A 140 2.42 -5.55 -14.76
N LEU A 141 1.54 -5.12 -15.67
CA LEU A 141 0.12 -5.52 -15.74
C LEU A 141 -0.16 -6.58 -16.80
N GLU A 142 0.86 -7.08 -17.49
CA GLU A 142 0.66 -8.15 -18.49
C GLU A 142 0.08 -9.41 -17.83
N ASN A 143 -1.03 -9.90 -18.36
CA ASN A 143 -1.78 -11.07 -17.84
C ASN A 143 -2.36 -10.88 -16.42
N VAL A 144 -2.45 -9.64 -15.92
CA VAL A 144 -3.11 -9.32 -14.66
C VAL A 144 -4.58 -9.02 -14.93
N VAL A 145 -5.46 -9.77 -14.27
CA VAL A 145 -6.91 -9.51 -14.36
C VAL A 145 -7.32 -8.57 -13.25
N PRO A 146 -7.89 -7.39 -13.56
CA PRO A 146 -8.40 -6.48 -12.55
C PRO A 146 -9.58 -7.09 -11.81
N ARG A 147 -9.88 -6.58 -10.61
CA ARG A 147 -11.07 -6.97 -9.86
C ARG A 147 -12.33 -6.73 -10.71
N PHE A 148 -13.35 -7.56 -10.47
CA PHE A 148 -14.65 -7.38 -11.15
C PHE A 148 -15.34 -6.09 -10.69
N GLU A 149 -15.30 -5.83 -9.40
CA GLU A 149 -15.93 -4.66 -8.79
C GLU A 149 -15.25 -3.39 -9.27
N ARG A 150 -16.06 -2.34 -9.48
CA ARG A 150 -15.57 -1.00 -9.84
C ARG A 150 -15.13 -0.24 -8.59
N ILE A 151 -14.09 0.56 -8.75
CA ILE A 151 -13.65 1.49 -7.72
C ILE A 151 -14.52 2.74 -7.79
N GLU A 152 -15.19 3.04 -6.68
CA GLU A 152 -15.83 4.32 -6.45
C GLU A 152 -14.92 5.18 -5.55
N PRO A 153 -14.29 6.23 -6.12
CA PRO A 153 -13.39 7.10 -5.35
C PRO A 153 -14.10 7.83 -4.21
N LEU A 154 -13.49 7.80 -3.04
CA LEU A 154 -13.96 8.45 -1.82
C LEU A 154 -13.21 9.76 -1.57
N GLY A 155 -13.86 10.72 -0.93
CA GLY A 155 -13.17 11.87 -0.34
C GLY A 155 -12.29 11.44 0.84
N SER A 156 -11.36 12.31 1.25
CA SER A 156 -10.36 12.00 2.28
C SER A 156 -10.96 11.54 3.60
N GLU A 157 -11.97 12.22 4.13
CA GLU A 157 -12.64 11.85 5.39
C GLU A 157 -13.25 10.45 5.34
N SER A 158 -13.93 10.12 4.21
CA SER A 158 -14.52 8.80 4.02
C SER A 158 -13.45 7.71 3.84
N ALA A 159 -12.33 8.03 3.19
CA ALA A 159 -11.21 7.12 3.01
C ALA A 159 -10.50 6.84 4.34
N GLU A 160 -10.30 7.87 5.19
CA GLU A 160 -9.76 7.72 6.54
C GLU A 160 -10.66 6.83 7.41
N ALA A 161 -11.96 7.12 7.43
CA ALA A 161 -12.93 6.34 8.19
C ALA A 161 -12.95 4.86 7.73
N LEU A 162 -12.88 4.62 6.41
CA LEU A 162 -12.83 3.29 5.82
C LEU A 162 -11.55 2.54 6.23
N PHE A 163 -10.40 3.20 6.21
CA PHE A 163 -9.12 2.63 6.62
C PHE A 163 -9.13 2.22 8.10
N LEU A 164 -9.57 3.11 8.97
CA LEU A 164 -9.67 2.86 10.41
C LEU A 164 -10.69 1.76 10.72
N SER A 165 -11.81 1.72 10.01
CA SER A 165 -12.79 0.63 10.13
C SER A 165 -12.17 -0.71 9.77
N ARG A 166 -11.45 -0.78 8.64
CA ARG A 166 -10.76 -1.99 8.20
C ARG A 166 -9.70 -2.45 9.19
N TYR A 167 -8.92 -1.54 9.74
CA TYR A 167 -7.94 -1.84 10.78
C TYR A 167 -8.61 -2.47 12.02
N ARG A 168 -9.73 -1.90 12.48
CA ARG A 168 -10.49 -2.44 13.63
C ARG A 168 -11.06 -3.83 13.34
N GLU A 169 -11.58 -4.07 12.14
CA GLU A 169 -12.07 -5.39 11.70
C GLU A 169 -10.96 -6.44 11.80
N ILE A 170 -9.79 -6.15 11.23
CA ILE A 170 -8.63 -7.05 11.24
C ILE A 170 -8.17 -7.32 12.68
N ALA A 171 -8.04 -6.27 13.49
CA ALA A 171 -7.63 -6.41 14.90
C ALA A 171 -8.65 -7.21 15.73
N ALA A 172 -9.93 -7.06 15.45
CA ALA A 172 -10.98 -7.83 16.10
C ALA A 172 -10.97 -9.31 15.68
N ALA A 173 -10.71 -9.59 14.39
CA ALA A 173 -10.58 -10.96 13.87
C ALA A 173 -9.38 -11.68 14.50
N ALA A 174 -8.22 -11.00 14.58
CA ALA A 174 -7.02 -11.55 15.24
C ALA A 174 -7.27 -11.93 16.71
N ARG A 175 -8.00 -11.08 17.45
CA ARG A 175 -8.36 -11.37 18.87
C ARG A 175 -9.31 -12.55 19.03
N ARG A 176 -10.15 -12.84 18.04
CA ARG A 176 -11.08 -13.99 18.08
C ARG A 176 -10.44 -15.32 17.63
N GLY A 177 -9.21 -15.31 17.14
CA GLY A 177 -8.56 -16.49 16.55
C GLY A 177 -9.25 -17.00 15.27
N VAL A 178 -10.11 -16.17 14.68
CA VAL A 178 -10.86 -16.48 13.46
C VAL A 178 -10.17 -15.78 12.31
N ALA A 179 -9.57 -16.54 11.39
CA ALA A 179 -9.24 -15.99 10.07
C ALA A 179 -10.54 -15.46 9.44
N ALA A 180 -10.60 -14.18 9.09
CA ALA A 180 -11.75 -13.64 8.39
C ALA A 180 -11.94 -14.42 7.07
N GLU A 181 -13.17 -14.83 6.73
CA GLU A 181 -13.43 -15.68 5.57
C GLU A 181 -12.78 -15.14 4.29
N PRO A 182 -12.12 -15.98 3.50
CA PRO A 182 -11.52 -15.56 2.25
C PRO A 182 -12.61 -15.22 1.23
N MET A 183 -12.50 -14.04 0.63
CA MET A 183 -13.18 -13.79 -0.64
C MET A 183 -12.67 -14.82 -1.66
N PRO A 184 -13.53 -15.41 -2.51
CA PRO A 184 -13.11 -16.44 -3.45
C PRO A 184 -11.97 -15.92 -4.34
N SER A 185 -10.81 -16.55 -4.23
CA SER A 185 -9.63 -16.18 -5.00
C SER A 185 -9.84 -16.48 -6.48
N PRO A 186 -9.63 -15.54 -7.38
CA PRO A 186 -9.48 -15.86 -8.79
C PRO A 186 -8.26 -16.78 -8.95
N ARG A 187 -8.45 -17.93 -9.59
CA ARG A 187 -7.34 -18.86 -9.90
C ARG A 187 -6.45 -18.22 -10.97
N TYR A 188 -5.23 -17.80 -10.60
CA TYR A 188 -4.24 -17.27 -11.54
C TYR A 188 -3.09 -18.27 -11.77
N PRO A 189 -3.13 -19.11 -12.83
CA PRO A 189 -2.11 -20.15 -13.03
C PRO A 189 -0.73 -19.64 -13.50
N ARG A 190 -0.58 -18.35 -13.89
CA ARG A 190 0.61 -17.88 -14.65
C ARG A 190 1.43 -16.75 -14.04
N LEU A 191 1.11 -16.24 -12.83
CA LEU A 191 1.83 -15.11 -12.22
C LEU A 191 3.27 -15.40 -11.76
N ARG A 192 3.65 -16.68 -11.59
CA ARG A 192 5.00 -17.06 -11.14
C ARG A 192 6.14 -16.57 -12.06
N ARG A 193 5.86 -16.37 -13.35
CA ARG A 193 6.89 -15.99 -14.33
C ARG A 193 7.17 -14.48 -14.35
N ALA A 194 6.15 -13.64 -14.10
CA ALA A 194 6.28 -12.18 -14.10
C ALA A 194 7.05 -11.66 -12.86
N LEU A 195 6.88 -12.32 -11.70
CA LEU A 195 7.58 -11.92 -10.47
C LEU A 195 9.09 -12.19 -10.50
N ARG A 196 9.56 -13.21 -11.25
CA ARG A 196 11.00 -13.45 -11.41
C ARG A 196 11.73 -12.34 -12.18
N ALA A 197 11.05 -11.69 -13.13
CA ALA A 197 11.66 -10.62 -13.93
C ALA A 197 11.84 -9.31 -13.16
N LEU A 198 11.08 -9.10 -12.06
CA LEU A 198 11.15 -7.91 -11.23
C LEU A 198 12.23 -7.99 -10.13
N PHE A 199 12.77 -9.20 -9.87
CA PHE A 199 13.76 -9.44 -8.81
C PHE A 199 15.16 -9.81 -9.31
N VAL A 200 15.36 -9.95 -10.63
CA VAL A 200 16.69 -10.10 -11.20
C VAL A 200 17.17 -8.71 -11.62
N GLY A 201 17.72 -7.97 -10.67
CA GLY A 201 18.59 -6.86 -10.96
C GLY A 201 19.85 -7.43 -11.60
N ASP A 202 20.10 -7.08 -12.84
CA ASP A 202 21.36 -7.40 -13.49
C ASP A 202 22.50 -6.81 -12.65
N GLY A 203 23.40 -7.68 -12.22
CA GLY A 203 24.68 -7.30 -11.62
C GLY A 203 25.60 -6.66 -12.66
N PRO A 204 26.78 -6.17 -12.22
CA PRO A 204 27.43 -4.99 -12.76
C PRO A 204 28.05 -5.19 -14.14
N ILE A 205 27.94 -4.17 -14.97
CA ILE A 205 29.00 -3.66 -15.81
C ILE A 205 29.06 -2.14 -15.61
#